data_26cd4e0d894bc87311c5a72f002aa2b4
#
_entry.id   26cd4e0d894bc87311c5a72f002aa2b4
#
_cell.length_a   1.000
_cell.length_b   1.000
_cell.length_c   1.000
_cell.angle_alpha   90.00
_cell.angle_beta   90.00
_cell.angle_gamma   90.00
#
_symmetry.space_group_name_H-M   'P 1'
#
loop_
_entity.id
_entity.type
_entity.pdbx_description
1 polymer ?
#
loop_
_entity_poly.entity_id
_entity_poly.type
_entity_poly.pdbx_seq_one_letter_code
_entity_poly.pdbx_strand_id
1 'polypeptide(L)'
;MLMLYYFNWAGTPEELKEFTERMKSIIKGTEGVEYNGLFIPTSEWHYVLVMKATNYEKSLQVMKTYIAKFGWAKTSLAKAELFHTFEELGLK
;
A
#
# COMPACT_ATOMS: atom_id res chain seq x y z
N MET A 1 -5.21 11.18 4.80
CA MET A 1 -4.60 10.30 5.78
C MET A 1 -3.53 9.43 5.15
N LEU A 2 -2.59 8.98 5.94
CA LEU A 2 -1.49 8.15 5.50
C LEU A 2 -1.79 6.70 5.85
N MET A 3 -1.66 5.82 4.86
CA MET A 3 -1.90 4.39 5.02
C MET A 3 -0.59 3.64 4.87
N LEU A 4 -0.28 2.79 5.82
CA LEU A 4 0.87 1.89 5.78
C LEU A 4 0.37 0.46 5.71
N TYR A 5 0.71 -0.24 4.63
CA TYR A 5 0.39 -1.66 4.49
C TYR A 5 1.65 -2.48 4.60
N TYR A 6 1.68 -3.35 5.60
CA TYR A 6 2.82 -4.23 5.88
C TYR A 6 2.57 -5.58 5.24
N PHE A 7 3.46 -5.99 4.36
CA PHE A 7 3.31 -7.24 3.63
C PHE A 7 4.48 -8.16 3.88
N ASN A 8 4.17 -9.46 3.92
CA ASN A 8 5.17 -10.50 3.82
C ASN A 8 5.29 -10.88 2.34
N TRP A 9 6.50 -11.18 1.91
CA TRP A 9 6.79 -11.49 0.52
C TRP A 9 7.46 -12.84 0.41
N ALA A 10 6.94 -13.72 -0.45
CA ALA A 10 7.46 -15.06 -0.65
C ALA A 10 8.06 -15.28 -2.05
N GLY A 11 8.18 -14.22 -2.84
CA GLY A 11 8.73 -14.28 -4.20
C GLY A 11 10.18 -13.82 -4.29
N THR A 12 10.66 -13.68 -5.50
CA THR A 12 12.00 -13.18 -5.80
C THR A 12 12.02 -11.64 -5.74
N PRO A 13 13.23 -11.03 -5.66
CA PRO A 13 13.34 -9.57 -5.77
C PRO A 13 12.79 -9.02 -7.08
N GLU A 14 12.96 -9.73 -8.18
CA GLU A 14 12.43 -9.33 -9.49
C GLU A 14 10.90 -9.32 -9.49
N GLU A 15 10.30 -10.33 -8.89
CA GLU A 15 8.84 -10.40 -8.76
C GLU A 15 8.30 -9.28 -7.87
N LEU A 16 9.04 -8.91 -6.82
CA LEU A 16 8.68 -7.78 -5.96
C LEU A 16 8.73 -6.47 -6.74
N LYS A 17 9.74 -6.31 -7.60
CA LYS A 17 9.86 -5.13 -8.47
C LYS A 17 8.64 -5.04 -9.39
N GLU A 18 8.25 -6.14 -10.00
CA GLU A 18 7.07 -6.21 -10.86
C GLU A 18 5.79 -5.87 -10.09
N PHE A 19 5.64 -6.42 -8.89
CA PHE A 19 4.53 -6.09 -8.01
C PHE A 19 4.47 -4.58 -7.74
N THR A 20 5.61 -3.97 -7.43
CA THR A 20 5.72 -2.55 -7.16
C THR A 20 5.26 -1.71 -8.35
N GLU A 21 5.70 -2.07 -9.56
CA GLU A 21 5.31 -1.36 -10.78
C GLU A 21 3.80 -1.47 -11.04
N ARG A 22 3.22 -2.64 -10.83
CA ARG A 22 1.78 -2.86 -10.96
C ARG A 22 1.00 -2.03 -9.95
N MET A 23 1.47 -2.00 -8.69
CA MET A 23 0.84 -1.24 -7.62
C MET A 23 0.86 0.26 -7.92
N LYS A 24 2.01 0.77 -8.36
CA LYS A 24 2.14 2.19 -8.74
C LYS A 24 1.14 2.54 -9.85
N SER A 25 1.00 1.68 -10.85
CA SER A 25 0.07 1.91 -11.96
C SER A 25 -1.37 1.98 -11.47
N ILE A 26 -1.76 1.10 -10.58
CA ILE A 26 -3.11 1.08 -10.01
C ILE A 26 -3.36 2.32 -9.16
N ILE A 27 -2.41 2.69 -8.32
CA ILE A 27 -2.51 3.88 -7.46
C ILE A 27 -2.65 5.13 -8.32
N LYS A 28 -1.85 5.23 -9.36
CA LYS A 28 -1.89 6.37 -10.29
C LYS A 28 -3.26 6.47 -10.99
N GLY A 29 -3.91 5.36 -11.26
CA GLY A 29 -5.23 5.31 -11.88
C GLY A 29 -6.39 5.42 -10.91
N THR A 30 -6.14 5.52 -9.61
CA THR A 30 -7.19 5.59 -8.60
C THR A 30 -7.28 7.01 -8.04
N GLU A 31 -8.42 7.66 -8.26
CA GLU A 31 -8.64 9.00 -7.75
C GLU A 31 -8.64 9.02 -6.22
N GLY A 32 -7.99 10.03 -5.65
CA GLY A 32 -7.94 10.22 -4.21
C GLY A 32 -6.85 9.42 -3.50
N VAL A 33 -5.96 8.79 -4.24
CA VAL A 33 -4.84 8.03 -3.68
C VAL A 33 -3.53 8.46 -4.32
N GLU A 34 -2.48 8.55 -3.51
CA GLU A 34 -1.14 8.93 -3.93
C GLU A 34 -0.13 7.90 -3.40
N TYR A 35 0.79 7.49 -4.27
CA TYR A 35 1.86 6.58 -3.89
C TYR A 35 2.97 7.36 -3.18
N ASN A 36 3.30 6.93 -1.96
CA ASN A 36 4.33 7.60 -1.15
C ASN A 36 5.58 6.75 -0.92
N GLY A 37 5.61 5.56 -1.42
CA GLY A 37 6.83 4.77 -1.40
C GLY A 37 6.62 3.31 -1.00
N LEU A 38 7.67 2.55 -1.26
CA LEU A 38 7.79 1.17 -0.82
C LEU A 38 9.08 1.10 -0.01
N PHE A 39 8.97 0.67 1.23
CA PHE A 39 10.09 0.65 2.16
C PHE A 39 10.33 -0.76 2.69
N ILE A 40 11.59 -1.07 2.96
CA ILE A 40 11.98 -2.33 3.58
C ILE A 40 12.39 -1.99 5.01
N PRO A 41 11.55 -2.31 6.01
CA PRO A 41 11.88 -1.98 7.40
C PRO A 41 12.95 -2.93 7.94
N THR A 42 13.59 -2.53 9.03
CA THR A 42 14.57 -3.38 9.73
C THR A 42 13.90 -4.44 10.61
N SER A 43 12.57 -4.49 10.60
CA SER A 43 11.78 -5.45 11.38
C SER A 43 11.62 -6.77 10.61
N GLU A 44 10.77 -7.63 11.10
CA GLU A 44 10.46 -8.92 10.48
C GLU A 44 9.63 -8.82 9.19
N TRP A 45 9.08 -7.64 8.88
CA TRP A 45 8.27 -7.44 7.69
C TRP A 45 9.16 -7.35 6.45
N HIS A 46 8.69 -7.92 5.35
CA HIS A 46 9.44 -7.89 4.09
C HIS A 46 9.38 -6.53 3.42
N TYR A 47 8.25 -5.84 3.48
CA TYR A 47 8.15 -4.49 2.93
C TYR A 47 6.92 -3.76 3.46
N VAL A 48 6.95 -2.43 3.35
CA VAL A 48 5.84 -1.56 3.73
C VAL A 48 5.48 -0.69 2.53
N LEU A 49 4.24 -0.80 2.10
CA LEU A 49 3.69 0.08 1.07
C LEU A 49 3.04 1.27 1.75
N VAL A 50 3.46 2.47 1.38
CA VAL A 50 2.92 3.70 1.95
C VAL A 50 2.14 4.44 0.88
N MET A 51 0.89 4.77 1.17
CA MET A 51 0.07 5.58 0.28
C MET A 51 -0.70 6.63 1.08
N LYS A 52 -0.94 7.75 0.44
CA LYS A 52 -1.77 8.82 0.99
C LYS A 52 -3.14 8.73 0.34
N ALA A 53 -4.19 8.72 1.13
CA ALA A 53 -5.54 8.57 0.61
C ALA A 53 -6.50 9.56 1.27
N THR A 54 -7.54 9.95 0.53
CA THR A 54 -8.58 10.84 1.05
C THR A 54 -9.37 10.16 2.18
N ASN A 55 -9.60 8.86 2.04
CA ASN A 55 -10.27 8.06 3.05
C ASN A 55 -9.83 6.60 2.94
N TYR A 56 -10.23 5.81 3.93
CA TYR A 56 -9.86 4.40 4.00
C TYR A 56 -10.35 3.60 2.80
N GLU A 57 -11.57 3.85 2.35
CA GLU A 57 -12.16 3.10 1.24
C GLU A 57 -11.39 3.28 -0.07
N LYS A 58 -10.85 4.47 -0.32
CA LYS A 58 -10.04 4.72 -1.50
C LYS A 58 -8.77 3.87 -1.50
N SER A 59 -8.13 3.73 -0.35
CA SER A 59 -6.94 2.88 -0.24
C SER A 59 -7.29 1.40 -0.43
N LEU A 60 -8.42 0.95 0.11
CA LEU A 60 -8.90 -0.42 -0.09
C LEU A 60 -9.21 -0.70 -1.55
N GLN A 61 -9.71 0.30 -2.28
CA GLN A 61 -10.01 0.17 -3.70
C GLN A 61 -8.75 -0.20 -4.50
N VAL A 62 -7.60 0.35 -4.12
CA VAL A 62 -6.32 0.00 -4.75
C VAL A 62 -6.05 -1.49 -4.59
N MET A 63 -6.20 -2.00 -3.37
CA MET A 63 -5.96 -3.41 -3.08
C MET A 63 -6.94 -4.32 -3.81
N LYS A 64 -8.21 -3.96 -3.81
CA LYS A 64 -9.24 -4.73 -4.53
C LYS A 64 -8.98 -4.76 -6.02
N THR A 65 -8.57 -3.64 -6.60
CA THR A 65 -8.24 -3.55 -8.03
C THR A 65 -7.04 -4.43 -8.36
N TYR A 66 -6.02 -4.42 -7.51
CA TYR A 66 -4.85 -5.28 -7.69
C TYR A 66 -5.26 -6.76 -7.71
N ILE A 67 -6.04 -7.18 -6.71
CA ILE A 67 -6.48 -8.56 -6.60
C ILE A 67 -7.33 -8.97 -7.82
N ALA A 68 -8.23 -8.09 -8.27
CA ALA A 68 -9.08 -8.37 -9.41
C ALA A 68 -8.28 -8.52 -10.72
N LYS A 69 -7.22 -7.73 -10.89
CA LYS A 69 -6.41 -7.77 -12.12
C LYS A 69 -5.34 -8.86 -12.11
N PHE A 70 -4.70 -9.09 -10.97
CA PHE A 70 -3.51 -9.93 -10.89
C PHE A 70 -3.66 -11.11 -9.93
N GLY A 71 -4.76 -11.19 -9.21
CA GLY A 71 -4.97 -12.22 -8.19
C GLY A 71 -4.08 -12.03 -6.98
N TRP A 72 -4.09 -12.99 -6.09
CA TRP A 72 -3.20 -13.04 -4.95
C TRP A 72 -1.84 -13.52 -5.42
N ALA A 73 -0.87 -12.62 -5.40
CA ALA A 73 0.51 -12.96 -5.74
C ALA A 73 1.21 -13.58 -4.52
N LYS A 74 2.54 -13.60 -4.55
CA LYS A 74 3.37 -14.16 -3.48
C LYS A 74 3.50 -13.20 -2.30
N THR A 75 2.38 -12.58 -1.92
CA THR A 75 2.35 -11.59 -0.86
C THR A 75 1.15 -11.82 0.03
N SER A 76 1.29 -11.51 1.30
CA SER A 76 0.19 -11.52 2.25
C SER A 76 0.24 -10.27 3.11
N LEU A 77 -0.91 -9.64 3.27
CA LEU A 77 -1.03 -8.49 4.15
C LEU A 77 -0.93 -8.96 5.59
N ALA A 78 0.04 -8.45 6.31
CA ALA A 78 0.24 -8.79 7.70
C ALA A 78 -0.42 -7.79 8.64
N LYS A 79 -0.40 -6.50 8.26
CA LYS A 79 -0.88 -5.43 9.10
C LYS A 79 -1.17 -4.18 8.25
N ALA A 80 -2.14 -3.39 8.68
CA ALA A 80 -2.41 -2.08 8.10
C ALA A 80 -2.52 -1.06 9.21
N GLU A 81 -1.92 0.10 9.02
CA GLU A 81 -1.99 1.21 9.97
C GLU A 81 -2.45 2.49 9.28
N LEU A 82 -3.28 3.26 9.97
CA LEU A 82 -3.72 4.57 9.51
C LEU A 82 -3.08 5.64 10.37
N PHE A 83 -2.58 6.68 9.71
CA PHE A 83 -2.03 7.84 10.40
C PHE A 83 -2.77 9.10 9.94
N HIS A 84 -3.17 9.90 10.90
CA HIS A 84 -3.82 11.18 10.65
C HIS A 84 -2.93 12.31 11.15
N THR A 85 -2.96 13.43 10.44
CA THR A 85 -2.34 14.64 10.94
C THR A 85 -3.23 15.24 12.05
N PHE A 86 -2.65 16.09 12.87
CA PHE A 86 -3.45 16.83 13.85
C PHE A 86 -4.55 17.66 13.18
N GLU A 87 -4.27 18.23 12.03
CA GLU A 87 -5.26 19.00 11.27
C GLU A 87 -6.44 18.15 10.83
N GLU A 88 -6.19 16.94 10.36
CA GLU A 88 -7.25 16.02 9.94
C GLU A 88 -8.17 15.65 11.09
N LEU A 89 -7.65 15.63 12.31
CA LEU A 89 -8.41 15.33 13.52
C LEU A 89 -9.04 16.59 14.15
N GLY A 90 -8.85 17.77 13.55
CA GLY A 90 -9.32 19.02 14.11
C GLY A 90 -8.49 19.51 15.30
N LEU A 91 -7.32 18.95 15.50
CA LEU A 91 -6.39 19.33 16.56
C LEU A 91 -5.25 20.16 15.96
N LYS A 92 -4.77 21.12 16.71
CA LYS A 92 -3.66 21.96 16.27
C LYS A 92 -2.53 21.94 17.25
#